data_de969a32ed2e7c1a2a04ebfdf3524be5
#
_entry.id   de969a32ed2e7c1a2a04ebfdf3524be5
#
_cell.length_a   1.000
_cell.length_b   1.000
_cell.length_c   1.000
_cell.angle_alpha   90.00
_cell.angle_beta   90.00
_cell.angle_gamma   90.00
#
_symmetry.space_group_name_H-M   'P 1'
#
loop_
_entity.id
_entity.type
_entity.pdbx_description
1 polymer ?
#
loop_
_entity_poly.entity_id
_entity_poly.type
_entity_poly.pdbx_seq_one_letter_code
_entity_poly.pdbx_strand_id
1 'polypeptide(L)'
;MSPLDRRRFLHAVAAAVPTGALAACAADAAQHTLAGDTLDALAEVALPDELGPRGTARVVAGFRQWLAAYQPVAELNHGYGTGELAYTPAHPGPGWASQLEALDLEARQRHGVRLAELDPERRAAMVRILVERERVERLGDPADARHVAVGLLAYFYATPEAADLCYRAAIGPYGCRPLAQVTEQPRDLPAS
;
A
#
# COMPACT_ATOMS: atom_id res chain seq x y z
N MET A 1 -31.77 -48.25 -1.42
CA MET A 1 -30.89 -47.08 -1.22
C MET A 1 -31.54 -45.90 -1.90
N SER A 2 -32.15 -44.96 -1.13
CA SER A 2 -32.83 -43.78 -1.68
C SER A 2 -31.81 -42.78 -2.23
N PRO A 3 -32.03 -42.19 -3.41
CA PRO A 3 -31.17 -41.15 -3.93
C PRO A 3 -31.27 -39.94 -3.00
N LEU A 4 -30.15 -39.55 -2.44
CA LEU A 4 -30.01 -38.30 -1.68
C LEU A 4 -30.38 -37.14 -2.59
N ASP A 5 -31.48 -36.49 -2.30
CA ASP A 5 -31.98 -35.35 -3.04
C ASP A 5 -30.98 -34.18 -2.95
N ARG A 6 -30.43 -33.79 -4.10
CA ARG A 6 -29.40 -32.75 -4.26
C ARG A 6 -29.83 -31.43 -3.58
N ARG A 7 -31.13 -31.15 -3.55
CA ARG A 7 -31.68 -29.97 -2.84
C ARG A 7 -31.54 -30.08 -1.32
N ARG A 8 -31.75 -31.27 -0.72
CA ARG A 8 -31.56 -31.47 0.72
C ARG A 8 -30.11 -31.35 1.14
N PHE A 9 -29.18 -31.82 0.30
CA PHE A 9 -27.75 -31.64 0.54
C PHE A 9 -27.35 -30.16 0.54
N LEU A 10 -27.82 -29.36 -0.43
CA LEU A 10 -27.55 -27.94 -0.50
C LEU A 10 -28.15 -27.15 0.67
N HIS A 11 -29.34 -27.50 1.15
CA HIS A 11 -29.93 -26.89 2.34
C HIS A 11 -29.21 -27.28 3.64
N ALA A 12 -28.66 -28.49 3.73
CA ALA A 12 -27.88 -28.92 4.90
C ALA A 12 -26.50 -28.23 4.96
N VAL A 13 -25.88 -27.96 3.81
CA VAL A 13 -24.61 -27.23 3.74
C VAL A 13 -24.81 -25.74 4.04
N ALA A 14 -25.91 -25.13 3.58
CA ALA A 14 -26.22 -23.72 3.86
C ALA A 14 -26.51 -23.44 5.36
N ALA A 15 -27.00 -24.44 6.10
CA ALA A 15 -27.28 -24.32 7.54
C ALA A 15 -26.03 -24.53 8.43
N ALA A 16 -24.94 -25.04 7.87
CA ALA A 16 -23.69 -25.36 8.60
C ALA A 16 -22.57 -24.31 8.48
N VAL A 17 -22.83 -23.18 7.83
CA VAL A 17 -21.86 -22.08 7.83
C VAL A 17 -21.90 -21.41 9.20
N PRO A 18 -20.90 -21.59 10.06
CA PRO A 18 -20.87 -20.92 11.35
C PRO A 18 -20.78 -19.41 11.11
N THR A 19 -21.78 -18.67 11.61
CA THR A 19 -21.83 -17.20 11.58
C THR A 19 -20.57 -16.54 12.17
N GLY A 20 -19.74 -17.30 12.88
CA GLY A 20 -18.44 -16.87 13.38
C GLY A 20 -17.36 -16.71 12.31
N ALA A 21 -17.44 -17.39 11.15
CA ALA A 21 -16.41 -17.30 10.12
C ALA A 21 -16.42 -15.96 9.38
N LEU A 22 -17.60 -15.35 9.19
CA LEU A 22 -17.72 -14.02 8.57
C LEU A 22 -17.27 -12.90 9.52
N ALA A 23 -17.46 -13.07 10.83
CA ALA A 23 -16.97 -12.11 11.82
C ALA A 23 -15.43 -12.17 11.97
N ALA A 24 -14.83 -13.36 11.84
CA ALA A 24 -13.38 -13.52 11.86
C ALA A 24 -12.71 -12.88 10.63
N CYS A 25 -13.27 -13.03 9.43
CA CYS A 25 -12.76 -12.37 8.23
C CYS A 25 -12.89 -10.84 8.30
N ALA A 26 -13.97 -10.31 8.90
CA ALA A 26 -14.14 -8.88 9.07
C ALA A 26 -13.22 -8.30 10.17
N ALA A 27 -12.96 -9.06 11.23
CA ALA A 27 -12.01 -8.68 12.28
C ALA A 27 -10.55 -8.69 11.75
N ASP A 28 -10.21 -9.66 10.90
CA ASP A 28 -8.90 -9.77 10.28
C ASP A 28 -8.65 -8.62 9.29
N ALA A 29 -9.66 -8.24 8.50
CA ALA A 29 -9.58 -7.09 7.59
C ALA A 29 -9.39 -5.77 8.36
N ALA A 30 -10.00 -5.60 9.53
CA ALA A 30 -9.82 -4.41 10.38
C ALA A 30 -8.41 -4.33 11.00
N GLN A 31 -7.74 -5.47 11.23
CA GLN A 31 -6.38 -5.52 11.78
C GLN A 31 -5.29 -5.15 10.75
N HIS A 32 -5.62 -5.15 9.46
CA HIS A 32 -4.66 -4.83 8.39
C HIS A 32 -4.68 -3.36 7.97
N THR A 33 -5.49 -2.53 8.63
CA THR A 33 -5.52 -1.10 8.35
C THR A 33 -4.34 -0.43 9.06
N LEU A 34 -3.41 0.14 8.30
CA LEU A 34 -2.33 0.97 8.84
C LEU A 34 -2.94 2.28 9.36
N ALA A 35 -3.59 2.19 10.52
CA ALA A 35 -4.23 3.33 11.17
C ALA A 35 -3.19 4.14 11.97
N GLY A 36 -3.41 5.44 12.06
CA GLY A 36 -2.65 6.32 12.92
C GLY A 36 -1.71 7.28 12.20
N ASP A 37 -1.27 8.24 12.97
CA ASP A 37 -0.40 9.35 12.62
C ASP A 37 1.06 8.94 12.38
N THR A 38 1.46 7.74 12.83
CA THR A 38 2.83 7.23 12.61
C THR A 38 3.14 6.98 11.13
N LEU A 39 2.16 6.46 10.35
CA LEU A 39 2.33 6.30 8.91
C LEU A 39 2.37 7.67 8.21
N ASP A 40 1.53 8.62 8.62
CA ASP A 40 1.52 9.97 8.07
C ASP A 40 2.87 10.66 8.34
N ALA A 41 3.38 10.55 9.56
CA ALA A 41 4.68 11.09 9.95
C ALA A 41 5.86 10.44 9.20
N LEU A 42 5.78 9.13 8.95
CA LEU A 42 6.76 8.42 8.13
C LEU A 42 6.71 8.91 6.67
N ALA A 43 5.51 9.13 6.13
CA ALA A 43 5.31 9.58 4.77
C ALA A 43 5.87 10.98 4.52
N GLU A 44 5.75 11.89 5.49
CA GLU A 44 6.30 13.25 5.41
C GLU A 44 7.83 13.29 5.18
N VAL A 45 8.55 12.26 5.59
CA VAL A 45 10.01 12.20 5.42
C VAL A 45 10.47 11.17 4.38
N ALA A 46 9.60 10.24 3.99
CA ALA A 46 9.92 9.22 3.00
C ALA A 46 9.54 9.63 1.57
N LEU A 47 8.50 10.43 1.41
CA LEU A 47 8.02 10.89 0.11
C LEU A 47 8.71 12.20 -0.31
N PRO A 48 8.74 12.51 -1.62
CA PRO A 48 9.32 13.76 -2.11
C PRO A 48 8.65 15.02 -1.57
N ASP A 49 9.44 16.01 -1.18
CA ASP A 49 8.95 17.29 -0.63
C ASP A 49 8.07 18.06 -1.62
N GLU A 50 8.31 17.88 -2.92
CA GLU A 50 7.56 18.51 -4.02
C GLU A 50 6.07 18.14 -4.03
N LEU A 51 5.68 17.04 -3.36
CA LEU A 51 4.27 16.67 -3.18
C LEU A 51 3.52 17.68 -2.30
N GLY A 52 4.21 18.30 -1.39
CA GLY A 52 3.63 19.11 -0.34
C GLY A 52 2.67 18.34 0.58
N PRO A 53 2.16 18.94 1.64
CA PRO A 53 1.35 18.24 2.64
C PRO A 53 0.08 17.59 2.07
N ARG A 54 -0.58 18.26 1.11
CA ARG A 54 -1.78 17.74 0.48
C ARG A 54 -1.50 16.55 -0.45
N GLY A 55 -0.38 16.56 -1.15
CA GLY A 55 0.04 15.45 -2.01
C GLY A 55 0.42 14.24 -1.18
N THR A 56 1.23 14.43 -0.15
CA THR A 56 1.58 13.37 0.80
C THR A 56 0.34 12.71 1.41
N ALA A 57 -0.61 13.50 1.89
CA ALA A 57 -1.86 12.96 2.46
C ALA A 57 -2.67 12.14 1.43
N ARG A 58 -2.73 12.56 0.15
CA ARG A 58 -3.39 11.77 -0.90
C ARG A 58 -2.68 10.45 -1.16
N VAL A 59 -1.34 10.45 -1.22
CA VAL A 59 -0.56 9.22 -1.41
C VAL A 59 -0.80 8.25 -0.26
N VAL A 60 -0.77 8.72 0.99
CA VAL A 60 -1.03 7.89 2.17
C VAL A 60 -2.45 7.32 2.18
N ALA A 61 -3.44 8.13 1.83
CA ALA A 61 -4.83 7.67 1.73
C ALA A 61 -4.98 6.59 0.64
N GLY A 62 -4.37 6.80 -0.53
CA GLY A 62 -4.35 5.82 -1.61
C GLY A 62 -3.62 4.53 -1.23
N PHE A 63 -2.49 4.63 -0.53
CA PHE A 63 -1.74 3.48 -0.03
C PHE A 63 -2.56 2.64 0.97
N ARG A 64 -3.25 3.30 1.91
CA ARG A 64 -4.18 2.63 2.83
C ARG A 64 -5.33 1.94 2.09
N GLN A 65 -5.90 2.60 1.08
CA GLN A 65 -6.96 2.02 0.27
C GLN A 65 -6.46 0.82 -0.56
N TRP A 66 -5.27 0.94 -1.17
CA TRP A 66 -4.63 -0.15 -1.89
C TRP A 66 -4.41 -1.36 -0.96
N LEU A 67 -3.86 -1.13 0.23
CA LEU A 67 -3.62 -2.19 1.19
C LEU A 67 -4.92 -2.86 1.66
N ALA A 68 -5.97 -2.08 1.92
CA ALA A 68 -7.28 -2.62 2.31
C ALA A 68 -7.95 -3.46 1.21
N ALA A 69 -7.64 -3.19 -0.06
CA ALA A 69 -8.12 -3.93 -1.21
C ALA A 69 -7.18 -5.08 -1.63
N TYR A 70 -6.02 -5.21 -0.98
CA TYR A 70 -5.02 -6.21 -1.34
C TYR A 70 -5.54 -7.64 -1.12
N GLN A 71 -5.36 -8.48 -2.13
CA GLN A 71 -5.74 -9.89 -2.07
C GLN A 71 -4.49 -10.77 -2.09
N PRO A 72 -4.13 -11.41 -0.98
CA PRO A 72 -3.00 -12.33 -0.94
C PRO A 72 -3.30 -13.61 -1.72
N VAL A 73 -2.26 -14.23 -2.26
CA VAL A 73 -2.35 -15.49 -3.01
C VAL A 73 -3.30 -15.40 -4.23
N ALA A 74 -3.51 -14.18 -4.75
CA ALA A 74 -4.23 -13.98 -6.00
C ALA A 74 -3.32 -14.31 -7.19
N GLU A 75 -3.88 -14.93 -8.21
CA GLU A 75 -3.14 -15.28 -9.43
C GLU A 75 -2.78 -14.01 -10.22
N LEU A 76 -1.49 -13.81 -10.50
CA LEU A 76 -0.96 -12.65 -11.21
C LEU A 76 -0.92 -12.84 -12.72
N ASN A 77 -0.84 -14.08 -13.17
CA ASN A 77 -0.81 -14.40 -14.60
C ASN A 77 -1.64 -15.65 -14.89
N HIS A 78 -2.39 -15.60 -15.97
CA HIS A 78 -3.01 -16.78 -16.52
C HIS A 78 -1.97 -17.47 -17.41
N GLY A 79 -1.47 -18.63 -17.00
CA GLY A 79 -0.43 -19.38 -17.71
C GLY A 79 -0.83 -19.83 -19.12
N TYR A 80 -1.22 -18.90 -19.99
CA TYR A 80 -1.40 -19.15 -21.39
C TYR A 80 -0.03 -19.48 -22.03
N GLY A 81 0.27 -20.77 -22.13
CA GLY A 81 1.48 -21.27 -22.78
C GLY A 81 2.52 -21.79 -21.79
N THR A 82 3.64 -21.14 -21.63
CA THR A 82 4.83 -21.67 -20.96
C THR A 82 5.23 -20.93 -19.69
N GLY A 83 4.38 -20.02 -19.17
CA GLY A 83 4.68 -19.25 -17.98
C GLY A 83 4.39 -20.01 -16.69
N GLU A 84 5.27 -19.94 -15.72
CA GLU A 84 4.97 -20.37 -14.36
C GLU A 84 3.84 -19.52 -13.78
N LEU A 85 2.92 -20.15 -13.04
CA LEU A 85 1.89 -19.42 -12.30
C LEU A 85 2.55 -18.59 -11.19
N ALA A 86 2.31 -17.29 -11.21
CA ALA A 86 2.76 -16.37 -10.19
C ALA A 86 1.57 -15.91 -9.34
N TYR A 87 1.80 -15.79 -8.06
CA TYR A 87 0.78 -15.36 -7.10
C TYR A 87 1.26 -14.14 -6.33
N THR A 88 0.30 -13.31 -5.90
CA THR A 88 0.60 -12.21 -4.98
C THR A 88 1.15 -12.76 -3.67
N PRO A 89 2.12 -12.08 -3.04
CA PRO A 89 2.67 -12.50 -1.75
C PRO A 89 1.62 -12.46 -0.63
N ALA A 90 2.00 -12.93 0.54
CA ALA A 90 1.18 -12.80 1.75
C ALA A 90 0.87 -11.33 2.04
N HIS A 91 -0.27 -11.06 2.69
CA HIS A 91 -0.70 -9.70 3.00
C HIS A 91 0.34 -8.97 3.86
N PRO A 92 0.95 -7.85 3.40
CA PRO A 92 2.05 -7.21 4.10
C PRO A 92 1.61 -6.42 5.35
N GLY A 93 0.34 -6.07 5.45
CA GLY A 93 -0.22 -5.20 6.47
C GLY A 93 0.14 -5.56 7.92
N PRO A 94 0.02 -6.82 8.37
CA PRO A 94 0.38 -7.19 9.75
C PRO A 94 1.85 -6.91 10.09
N GLY A 95 2.76 -7.24 9.18
CA GLY A 95 4.18 -6.97 9.36
C GLY A 95 4.47 -5.46 9.40
N TRP A 96 3.83 -4.69 8.52
CA TRP A 96 4.00 -3.24 8.47
C TRP A 96 3.39 -2.52 9.66
N ALA A 97 2.25 -2.99 10.18
CA ALA A 97 1.67 -2.46 11.42
C ALA A 97 2.64 -2.62 12.60
N SER A 98 3.22 -3.82 12.76
CA SER A 98 4.22 -4.08 13.80
C SER A 98 5.48 -3.21 13.64
N GLN A 99 5.89 -2.90 12.42
CA GLN A 99 7.01 -1.99 12.16
C GLN A 99 6.70 -0.55 12.57
N LEU A 100 5.49 -0.04 12.29
CA LEU A 100 5.07 1.29 12.71
C LEU A 100 4.99 1.39 14.23
N GLU A 101 4.47 0.36 14.92
CA GLU A 101 4.46 0.28 16.38
C GLU A 101 5.88 0.29 16.95
N ALA A 102 6.80 -0.47 16.34
CA ALA A 102 8.19 -0.52 16.76
C ALA A 102 8.89 0.83 16.58
N LEU A 103 8.61 1.54 15.47
CA LEU A 103 9.10 2.90 15.22
C LEU A 103 8.64 3.89 16.29
N ASP A 104 7.35 3.85 16.62
CA ASP A 104 6.77 4.73 17.63
C ASP A 104 7.34 4.42 19.04
N LEU A 105 7.56 3.15 19.34
CA LEU A 105 8.22 2.73 20.57
C LEU A 105 9.67 3.22 20.64
N GLU A 106 10.44 3.08 19.55
CA GLU A 106 11.83 3.56 19.45
C GLU A 106 11.91 5.07 19.63
N ALA A 107 10.96 5.83 19.01
CA ALA A 107 10.86 7.28 19.18
C ALA A 107 10.67 7.67 20.66
N ARG A 108 9.75 6.99 21.34
CA ARG A 108 9.53 7.20 22.79
C ARG A 108 10.74 6.86 23.62
N GLN A 109 11.42 5.77 23.33
CA GLN A 109 12.60 5.36 24.08
C GLN A 109 13.78 6.32 23.91
N ARG A 110 14.00 6.85 22.72
CA ARG A 110 15.12 7.74 22.40
C ARG A 110 14.86 9.20 22.70
N HIS A 111 13.61 9.64 22.51
CA HIS A 111 13.27 11.06 22.51
C HIS A 111 12.14 11.43 23.50
N GLY A 112 11.51 10.43 24.13
CA GLY A 112 10.43 10.65 25.10
C GLY A 112 9.06 10.97 24.49
N VAL A 113 8.93 11.03 23.16
CA VAL A 113 7.71 11.38 22.44
C VAL A 113 7.46 10.41 21.27
N ARG A 114 6.27 10.42 20.68
CA ARG A 114 5.92 9.60 19.53
C ARG A 114 6.62 10.07 18.25
N LEU A 115 6.69 9.20 17.24
CA LEU A 115 7.30 9.56 15.95
C LEU A 115 6.64 10.80 15.33
N ALA A 116 5.32 10.90 15.37
CA ALA A 116 4.57 12.02 14.82
C ALA A 116 4.84 13.37 15.54
N GLU A 117 5.29 13.32 16.79
CA GLU A 117 5.59 14.48 17.63
C GLU A 117 7.05 14.94 17.50
N LEU A 118 7.90 14.15 16.85
CA LEU A 118 9.30 14.50 16.58
C LEU A 118 9.37 15.67 15.58
N ASP A 119 10.39 16.49 15.75
CA ASP A 119 10.76 17.43 14.70
C ASP A 119 11.18 16.70 13.40
N PRO A 120 11.06 17.36 12.24
CA PRO A 120 11.32 16.74 10.95
C PRO A 120 12.75 16.16 10.81
N GLU A 121 13.75 16.78 11.41
CA GLU A 121 15.16 16.33 11.29
C GLU A 121 15.36 15.01 12.03
N ARG A 122 14.89 14.89 13.27
CA ARG A 122 14.97 13.67 14.07
C ARG A 122 14.17 12.55 13.47
N ARG A 123 12.98 12.87 12.95
CA ARG A 123 12.11 11.93 12.25
C ARG A 123 12.81 11.39 10.99
N ALA A 124 13.39 12.28 10.17
CA ALA A 124 14.13 11.89 8.98
C ALA A 124 15.37 11.03 9.32
N ALA A 125 16.08 11.35 10.39
CA ALA A 125 17.23 10.56 10.83
C ALA A 125 16.83 9.13 11.22
N MET A 126 15.73 8.96 11.94
CA MET A 126 15.21 7.63 12.30
C MET A 126 14.80 6.83 11.07
N VAL A 127 14.02 7.41 10.17
CA VAL A 127 13.52 6.74 8.96
C VAL A 127 14.67 6.39 8.01
N ARG A 128 15.66 7.28 7.85
CA ARG A 128 16.84 7.03 6.99
C ARG A 128 17.59 5.79 7.41
N ILE A 129 17.88 5.62 8.71
CA ILE A 129 18.57 4.44 9.24
C ILE A 129 17.83 3.15 8.86
N LEU A 130 16.51 3.17 8.86
CA LEU A 130 15.70 2.00 8.50
C LEU A 130 15.76 1.69 7.02
N VAL A 131 15.61 2.70 6.16
CA VAL A 131 15.68 2.53 4.70
C VAL A 131 17.09 2.08 4.27
N GLU A 132 18.14 2.64 4.86
CA GLU A 132 19.52 2.25 4.58
C GLU A 132 19.81 0.79 4.94
N ARG A 133 19.22 0.27 6.02
CA ARG A 133 19.36 -1.15 6.41
C ARG A 133 18.74 -2.11 5.38
N GLU A 134 17.70 -1.70 4.68
CA GLU A 134 17.04 -2.52 3.67
C GLU A 134 17.84 -2.69 2.39
N ARG A 135 18.87 -1.88 2.15
CA ARG A 135 19.76 -1.93 0.97
C ARG A 135 19.00 -2.06 -0.35
N VAL A 136 17.97 -1.22 -0.51
CA VAL A 136 17.09 -1.27 -1.68
C VAL A 136 17.82 -0.74 -2.91
N GLU A 137 18.16 -1.62 -3.84
CA GLU A 137 18.75 -1.24 -5.13
C GLU A 137 17.69 -0.86 -6.16
N ARG A 138 16.50 -1.45 -6.05
CA ARG A 138 15.35 -1.21 -6.94
C ARG A 138 14.06 -1.26 -6.15
N LEU A 139 13.13 -0.38 -6.49
CA LEU A 139 11.76 -0.48 -6.02
C LEU A 139 11.04 -1.52 -6.90
N GLY A 140 10.54 -2.58 -6.26
CA GLY A 140 9.72 -3.62 -6.88
C GLY A 140 8.23 -3.37 -6.66
N ASP A 141 7.43 -4.45 -6.65
CA ASP A 141 6.04 -4.37 -6.23
C ASP A 141 5.96 -3.92 -4.76
N PRO A 142 5.04 -3.01 -4.42
CA PRO A 142 4.86 -2.56 -3.03
C PRO A 142 4.68 -3.71 -2.04
N ALA A 143 3.96 -4.77 -2.42
CA ALA A 143 3.69 -5.91 -1.54
C ALA A 143 4.93 -6.78 -1.24
N ASP A 144 5.96 -6.72 -2.09
CA ASP A 144 7.23 -7.43 -1.87
C ASP A 144 8.18 -6.67 -0.91
N ALA A 145 7.84 -5.45 -0.56
CA ALA A 145 8.68 -4.63 0.30
C ALA A 145 8.72 -5.17 1.73
N ARG A 146 9.90 -5.43 2.25
CA ARG A 146 10.10 -5.90 3.62
C ARG A 146 9.75 -4.85 4.66
N HIS A 147 9.95 -3.56 4.32
CA HIS A 147 9.72 -2.45 5.24
C HIS A 147 8.64 -1.51 4.69
N VAL A 148 7.76 -1.03 5.59
CA VAL A 148 6.62 -0.17 5.24
C VAL A 148 7.04 1.12 4.50
N ALA A 149 8.17 1.73 4.85
CA ALA A 149 8.69 2.91 4.16
C ALA A 149 9.01 2.62 2.69
N VAL A 150 9.62 1.45 2.41
CA VAL A 150 9.93 0.99 1.06
C VAL A 150 8.66 0.65 0.30
N GLY A 151 7.69 0.00 0.96
CA GLY A 151 6.38 -0.30 0.38
C GLY A 151 5.62 0.97 -0.02
N LEU A 152 5.64 2.00 0.84
CA LEU A 152 5.04 3.29 0.54
C LEU A 152 5.73 3.99 -0.64
N LEU A 153 7.06 3.98 -0.70
CA LEU A 153 7.83 4.52 -1.82
C LEU A 153 7.52 3.77 -3.12
N ALA A 154 7.53 2.44 -3.09
CA ALA A 154 7.21 1.62 -4.25
C ALA A 154 5.79 1.88 -4.75
N TYR A 155 4.82 2.00 -3.83
CA TYR A 155 3.45 2.38 -4.16
C TYR A 155 3.41 3.76 -4.84
N PHE A 156 4.05 4.77 -4.25
CA PHE A 156 4.08 6.12 -4.81
C PHE A 156 4.65 6.13 -6.23
N TYR A 157 5.83 5.51 -6.44
CA TYR A 157 6.46 5.48 -7.76
C TYR A 157 5.71 4.65 -8.81
N ALA A 158 4.74 3.83 -8.40
CA ALA A 158 3.80 3.18 -9.30
C ALA A 158 2.58 4.05 -9.66
N THR A 159 2.44 5.24 -9.07
CA THR A 159 1.31 6.16 -9.34
C THR A 159 1.59 7.11 -10.50
N PRO A 160 0.54 7.58 -11.18
CA PRO A 160 0.68 8.64 -12.19
C PRO A 160 1.25 9.95 -11.65
N GLU A 161 0.98 10.28 -10.39
CA GLU A 161 1.52 11.46 -9.72
C GLU A 161 3.05 11.45 -9.65
N ALA A 162 3.65 10.28 -9.44
CA ALA A 162 5.09 10.14 -9.47
C ALA A 162 5.66 10.40 -10.86
N ALA A 163 4.99 9.90 -11.90
CA ALA A 163 5.38 10.19 -13.28
C ALA A 163 5.30 11.69 -13.58
N ASP A 164 4.21 12.35 -13.18
CA ASP A 164 4.04 13.79 -13.34
C ASP A 164 5.18 14.59 -12.68
N LEU A 165 5.55 14.23 -11.45
CA LEU A 165 6.67 14.86 -10.74
C LEU A 165 8.01 14.61 -11.46
N CYS A 166 8.29 13.38 -11.88
CA CYS A 166 9.53 13.03 -12.57
C CYS A 166 9.71 13.83 -13.87
N TYR A 167 8.63 14.01 -14.63
CA TYR A 167 8.66 14.73 -15.90
C TYR A 167 8.36 16.23 -15.76
N ARG A 168 8.00 16.70 -14.57
CA ARG A 168 7.53 18.06 -14.28
C ARG A 168 6.42 18.52 -15.21
N ALA A 169 5.57 17.60 -15.62
CA ALA A 169 4.50 17.84 -16.57
C ALA A 169 3.31 16.93 -16.26
N ALA A 170 2.10 17.41 -16.48
CA ALA A 170 0.86 16.66 -16.28
C ALA A 170 0.67 15.63 -17.42
N ILE A 171 1.37 14.49 -17.31
CA ILE A 171 1.31 13.38 -18.27
C ILE A 171 0.43 12.23 -17.79
N GLY A 172 0.08 12.22 -16.50
CA GLY A 172 -0.76 11.19 -15.88
C GLY A 172 -2.15 11.12 -16.51
N PRO A 173 -2.90 10.04 -16.26
CA PRO A 173 -4.14 9.72 -16.96
C PRO A 173 -5.32 10.55 -16.48
N TYR A 174 -5.22 11.87 -16.54
CA TYR A 174 -6.36 12.77 -16.29
C TYR A 174 -7.31 12.83 -17.49
N GLY A 175 -7.46 11.71 -18.20
CA GLY A 175 -8.35 11.50 -19.32
C GLY A 175 -7.63 11.01 -20.56
N CYS A 176 -8.33 10.23 -21.38
CA CYS A 176 -7.82 9.86 -22.70
C CYS A 176 -7.62 11.12 -23.53
N ARG A 177 -6.40 11.47 -23.91
CA ARG A 177 -6.14 12.51 -24.89
C ARG A 177 -6.76 12.09 -26.23
N PRO A 178 -7.53 12.95 -26.90
CA PRO A 178 -7.91 12.70 -28.29
C PRO A 178 -6.66 12.49 -29.15
N LEU A 179 -6.69 11.55 -30.09
CA LEU A 179 -5.56 11.26 -30.98
C LEU A 179 -4.99 12.50 -31.67
N ALA A 180 -5.83 13.50 -31.96
CA ALA A 180 -5.42 14.78 -32.53
C ALA A 180 -4.48 15.60 -31.61
N GLN A 181 -4.47 15.34 -30.31
CA GLN A 181 -3.65 16.06 -29.32
C GLN A 181 -2.43 15.28 -28.85
N VAL A 182 -2.14 14.10 -29.42
CA VAL A 182 -1.01 13.25 -29.00
C VAL A 182 0.33 13.96 -29.23
N THR A 183 0.42 14.86 -30.20
CA THR A 183 1.63 15.62 -30.52
C THR A 183 1.78 16.91 -29.71
N GLU A 184 0.75 17.31 -28.94
CA GLU A 184 0.82 18.51 -28.11
C GLU A 184 1.67 18.25 -26.87
N GLN A 185 2.50 19.24 -26.50
CA GLN A 185 3.27 19.15 -25.26
C GLN A 185 2.33 19.07 -24.05
N PRO A 186 2.58 18.19 -23.09
CA PRO A 186 1.83 18.17 -21.83
C PRO A 186 1.88 19.52 -21.11
N ARG A 187 0.83 19.84 -20.37
CA ARG A 187 0.82 21.04 -19.52
C ARG A 187 1.84 20.92 -18.40
N ASP A 188 2.46 22.03 -18.06
CA ASP A 188 3.31 22.09 -16.86
C ASP A 188 2.48 21.80 -15.60
N LEU A 189 3.11 21.26 -14.57
CA LEU A 189 2.49 21.14 -13.26
C LEU A 189 2.24 22.54 -12.68
N PRO A 190 1.11 22.77 -11.99
CA PRO A 190 0.90 23.99 -11.26
C PRO A 190 2.02 24.18 -10.23
N ALA A 191 2.49 25.42 -10.07
CA ALA A 191 3.44 25.74 -9.02
C ALA A 191 2.83 25.36 -7.65
N SER A 192 3.58 24.62 -6.85
CA SER A 192 3.21 24.19 -5.50
C SER A 192 3.23 25.33 -4.47
#